data_917262995122262d1a1129e0ffc39c58
#
_entry.id   917262995122262d1a1129e0ffc39c58
#
_cell.length_a   1.000
_cell.length_b   1.000
_cell.length_c   1.000
_cell.angle_alpha   90.00
_cell.angle_beta   90.00
_cell.angle_gamma   90.00
#
_symmetry.space_group_name_H-M   'P 1'
#
loop_
_entity.id
_entity.type
_entity.pdbx_description
1 polymer ?
#
loop_
_entity_poly.entity_id
_entity_poly.type
_entity_poly.pdbx_seq_one_letter_code
_entity_poly.pdbx_strand_id
1 'polypeptide(L)'
;MKRLFYKLTYLAILTLLALIPVEVMGADEFVTFQQTTGTWQLKDVSISYADGEHSCVHRAIASLQKDFEAVMGVCPKRSAGYAKVLIGTIGVNPQIDQWVKQGILRDLKGKTEKYIIKTINGQLVIAGSDKRGTVYGIYELSRQIGVSPWYYWADVSVEKHAELFIREGEYTDGEPAVRYRGLFLNDEAPCLTTWVKNTFGTNYGGHDFYEKVFELILRLKGNYLWPAMWGWAFYADDPENLKTADAMGVMMGTSHHEPMARNHQEYARDRKGWGAWNYSTNKENLDRFFREGIERMKGTDDIVTIGMRGDGDEAMGNSTDTKLLETIIENQRRIIKEVTKRPAKETPQIWALYKEVQDYYDAGVGTL
;
A
#
# COMPACT_ATOMS: atom_id res chain seq x y z
N MET A 1 -22.18 -51.92 -11.21
CA MET A 1 -22.42 -51.00 -12.34
C MET A 1 -22.79 -49.56 -11.89
N LYS A 2 -23.83 -49.31 -11.09
CA LYS A 2 -24.21 -47.93 -10.68
C LYS A 2 -23.10 -47.11 -10.01
N ARG A 3 -22.27 -47.69 -9.10
CA ARG A 3 -21.17 -46.98 -8.44
C ARG A 3 -20.00 -46.60 -9.37
N LEU A 4 -19.78 -47.34 -10.43
CA LEU A 4 -18.74 -47.06 -11.42
C LEU A 4 -19.20 -45.91 -12.35
N PHE A 5 -20.49 -45.89 -12.68
CA PHE A 5 -21.10 -44.83 -13.49
C PHE A 5 -21.04 -43.46 -12.79
N TYR A 6 -21.34 -43.40 -11.50
CA TYR A 6 -21.22 -42.18 -10.71
C TYR A 6 -19.76 -41.65 -10.60
N LYS A 7 -18.78 -42.56 -10.45
CA LYS A 7 -17.36 -42.16 -10.42
C LYS A 7 -16.87 -41.61 -11.76
N LEU A 8 -17.31 -42.21 -12.87
CA LEU A 8 -16.98 -41.73 -14.22
C LEU A 8 -17.66 -40.40 -14.54
N THR A 9 -18.91 -40.20 -14.11
CA THR A 9 -19.63 -38.92 -14.28
C THR A 9 -19.02 -37.82 -13.43
N TYR A 10 -18.63 -38.11 -12.18
CA TYR A 10 -17.92 -37.14 -11.33
C TYR A 10 -16.53 -36.75 -11.88
N LEU A 11 -15.79 -37.73 -12.43
CA LEU A 11 -14.48 -37.47 -13.04
C LEU A 11 -14.62 -36.65 -14.33
N ALA A 12 -15.63 -36.90 -15.14
CA ALA A 12 -15.93 -36.15 -16.35
C ALA A 12 -16.40 -34.72 -16.05
N ILE A 13 -17.16 -34.48 -14.98
CA ILE A 13 -17.57 -33.13 -14.55
C ILE A 13 -16.37 -32.37 -13.97
N LEU A 14 -15.49 -33.03 -13.21
CA LEU A 14 -14.26 -32.39 -12.70
C LEU A 14 -13.26 -32.06 -13.82
N THR A 15 -13.15 -32.88 -14.85
CA THR A 15 -12.32 -32.59 -16.04
C THR A 15 -12.94 -31.50 -16.93
N LEU A 16 -14.27 -31.43 -17.04
CA LEU A 16 -14.94 -30.34 -17.78
C LEU A 16 -14.82 -28.99 -17.05
N LEU A 17 -14.89 -29.00 -15.71
CA LEU A 17 -14.66 -27.77 -14.88
C LEU A 17 -13.20 -27.29 -14.92
N ALA A 18 -12.24 -28.22 -15.10
CA ALA A 18 -10.82 -27.87 -15.27
C ALA A 18 -10.45 -27.36 -16.68
N LEU A 19 -11.35 -27.49 -17.65
CA LEU A 19 -11.17 -27.02 -19.02
C LEU A 19 -11.93 -25.72 -19.34
N ILE A 20 -12.65 -25.15 -18.37
CA ILE A 20 -13.16 -23.79 -18.51
C ILE A 20 -11.92 -22.90 -18.29
N PRO A 21 -11.41 -22.18 -19.33
CA PRO A 21 -10.43 -21.16 -19.08
C PRO A 21 -11.10 -20.20 -18.09
N VAL A 22 -10.57 -20.09 -16.88
CA VAL A 22 -10.83 -18.94 -16.04
C VAL A 22 -10.21 -17.80 -16.81
N GLU A 23 -10.98 -17.13 -17.66
CA GLU A 23 -10.64 -15.79 -18.08
C GLU A 23 -10.59 -14.99 -16.78
N VAL A 24 -9.37 -14.85 -16.27
CA VAL A 24 -9.08 -13.78 -15.33
C VAL A 24 -9.43 -12.54 -16.12
N MET A 25 -10.58 -11.94 -15.83
CA MET A 25 -10.96 -10.63 -16.34
C MET A 25 -9.92 -9.65 -15.74
N GLY A 26 -8.73 -9.62 -16.37
CA GLY A 26 -7.81 -8.52 -16.21
C GLY A 26 -8.48 -7.27 -16.77
N ALA A 27 -8.15 -6.11 -16.23
CA ALA A 27 -8.54 -4.84 -16.84
C ALA A 27 -8.27 -4.91 -18.34
N ASP A 28 -9.23 -4.47 -19.16
CA ASP A 28 -9.12 -4.52 -20.61
C ASP A 28 -7.77 -3.99 -21.07
N GLU A 29 -7.06 -4.76 -21.89
CA GLU A 29 -5.75 -4.37 -22.40
C GLU A 29 -5.89 -3.17 -23.33
N PHE A 30 -5.28 -2.05 -22.93
CA PHE A 30 -5.27 -0.81 -23.72
C PHE A 30 -3.93 -0.55 -24.41
N VAL A 31 -2.88 -1.28 -24.06
CA VAL A 31 -1.58 -1.26 -24.77
C VAL A 31 -1.44 -2.50 -25.63
N THR A 32 -0.94 -2.32 -26.83
CA THR A 32 -0.57 -3.42 -27.73
C THR A 32 0.75 -3.08 -28.42
N PHE A 33 1.51 -4.11 -28.79
CA PHE A 33 2.81 -4.00 -29.46
C PHE A 33 2.70 -4.13 -30.99
N GLN A 34 1.49 -4.29 -31.48
CA GLN A 34 1.17 -4.33 -32.91
C GLN A 34 0.04 -3.39 -33.22
N GLN A 35 0.13 -2.74 -34.37
CA GLN A 35 -0.95 -1.86 -34.83
C GLN A 35 -2.20 -2.69 -35.18
N THR A 36 -3.33 -2.32 -34.60
CA THR A 36 -4.63 -2.90 -34.88
C THR A 36 -5.65 -1.81 -35.15
N THR A 37 -6.84 -2.18 -35.64
CA THR A 37 -7.93 -1.21 -35.83
C THR A 37 -8.31 -0.56 -34.49
N GLY A 38 -8.46 0.77 -34.47
CA GLY A 38 -8.81 1.52 -33.25
C GLY A 38 -7.62 1.75 -32.31
N THR A 39 -6.37 1.58 -32.78
CA THR A 39 -5.18 1.94 -32.04
C THR A 39 -4.42 3.08 -32.68
N TRP A 40 -3.71 3.88 -31.88
CA TRP A 40 -2.78 4.90 -32.33
C TRP A 40 -1.39 4.67 -31.70
N GLN A 41 -0.34 5.02 -32.43
CA GLN A 41 1.03 4.78 -32.02
C GLN A 41 1.45 5.77 -30.92
N LEU A 42 1.92 5.26 -29.80
CA LEU A 42 2.54 6.03 -28.72
C LEU A 42 4.04 6.15 -29.00
N LYS A 43 4.44 7.13 -29.80
CA LYS A 43 5.85 7.41 -30.14
C LYS A 43 6.24 8.79 -29.61
N ASP A 44 7.56 9.04 -29.54
CA ASP A 44 8.13 10.29 -29.04
C ASP A 44 7.53 10.67 -27.68
N VAL A 45 7.53 9.68 -26.76
CA VAL A 45 6.81 9.78 -25.48
C VAL A 45 7.36 10.94 -24.66
N SER A 46 6.50 11.85 -24.30
CA SER A 46 6.74 12.92 -23.34
C SER A 46 5.62 12.91 -22.31
N ILE A 47 5.92 13.36 -21.07
CA ILE A 47 4.99 13.35 -19.96
C ILE A 47 4.76 14.77 -19.46
N SER A 48 3.51 15.17 -19.28
CA SER A 48 3.13 16.42 -18.63
C SER A 48 2.36 16.16 -17.34
N TYR A 49 2.62 16.95 -16.33
CA TYR A 49 1.97 16.95 -15.02
C TYR A 49 2.15 18.30 -14.33
N ALA A 50 1.29 18.63 -13.37
CA ALA A 50 1.36 19.89 -12.64
C ALA A 50 2.54 19.87 -11.65
N ASP A 51 3.20 21.04 -11.42
CA ASP A 51 4.29 21.16 -10.44
C ASP A 51 3.83 20.86 -9.02
N GLY A 52 2.58 21.15 -8.70
CA GLY A 52 1.99 20.92 -7.39
C GLY A 52 1.49 19.49 -7.14
N GLU A 53 1.80 18.52 -8.00
CA GLU A 53 1.41 17.14 -7.77
C GLU A 53 2.01 16.57 -6.46
N HIS A 54 1.33 15.57 -5.90
CA HIS A 54 1.78 14.90 -4.69
C HIS A 54 3.13 14.19 -4.88
N SER A 55 3.93 14.13 -3.83
CA SER A 55 5.24 13.49 -3.85
C SER A 55 5.19 12.06 -4.39
N CYS A 56 4.18 11.26 -4.00
CA CYS A 56 4.00 9.89 -4.49
C CYS A 56 3.74 9.83 -6.00
N VAL A 57 3.05 10.82 -6.57
CA VAL A 57 2.81 10.91 -8.01
C VAL A 57 4.11 11.22 -8.74
N HIS A 58 4.92 12.17 -8.24
CA HIS A 58 6.25 12.44 -8.80
C HIS A 58 7.15 11.20 -8.78
N ARG A 59 7.15 10.43 -7.68
CA ARG A 59 7.94 9.19 -7.57
C ARG A 59 7.45 8.11 -8.54
N ALA A 60 6.14 7.94 -8.66
CA ALA A 60 5.55 7.00 -9.61
C ALA A 60 5.85 7.40 -11.08
N ILE A 61 5.84 8.70 -11.42
CA ILE A 61 6.25 9.19 -12.74
C ILE A 61 7.72 8.87 -13.01
N ALA A 62 8.60 9.07 -12.04
CA ALA A 62 10.01 8.71 -12.18
C ALA A 62 10.22 7.20 -12.40
N SER A 63 9.42 6.36 -11.74
CA SER A 63 9.39 4.90 -11.99
C SER A 63 8.89 4.61 -13.42
N LEU A 64 7.80 5.22 -13.86
CA LEU A 64 7.25 5.05 -15.21
C LEU A 64 8.27 5.45 -16.30
N GLN A 65 9.04 6.51 -16.08
CA GLN A 65 10.11 6.93 -17.00
C GLN A 65 11.18 5.85 -17.17
N LYS A 66 11.58 5.21 -16.06
CA LYS A 66 12.52 4.06 -16.09
C LYS A 66 11.88 2.83 -16.74
N ASP A 67 10.59 2.61 -16.54
CA ASP A 67 9.86 1.52 -17.15
C ASP A 67 9.81 1.68 -18.68
N PHE A 68 9.54 2.88 -19.18
CA PHE A 68 9.63 3.19 -20.61
C PHE A 68 11.06 2.99 -21.16
N GLU A 69 12.07 3.40 -20.41
CA GLU A 69 13.47 3.20 -20.80
C GLU A 69 13.81 1.72 -20.88
N ALA A 70 13.34 0.91 -19.92
CA ALA A 70 13.54 -0.54 -19.94
C ALA A 70 12.86 -1.21 -21.14
N VAL A 71 11.64 -0.79 -21.48
CA VAL A 71 10.83 -1.38 -22.58
C VAL A 71 11.25 -0.85 -23.93
N MET A 72 11.40 0.46 -24.10
CA MET A 72 11.60 1.12 -25.41
C MET A 72 13.04 1.60 -25.64
N GLY A 73 13.90 1.57 -24.62
CA GLY A 73 15.26 2.12 -24.68
C GLY A 73 15.32 3.65 -24.64
N VAL A 74 14.21 4.33 -24.38
CA VAL A 74 14.11 5.80 -24.33
C VAL A 74 13.40 6.24 -23.07
N CYS A 75 14.04 7.10 -22.27
CA CYS A 75 13.46 7.72 -21.10
C CYS A 75 12.61 8.92 -21.49
N PRO A 76 11.28 8.93 -21.28
CA PRO A 76 10.42 10.04 -21.61
C PRO A 76 10.80 11.31 -20.82
N LYS A 77 10.86 12.45 -21.53
CA LYS A 77 11.13 13.74 -20.89
C LYS A 77 9.85 14.42 -20.45
N ARG A 78 9.95 15.23 -19.41
CA ARG A 78 8.88 16.13 -19.04
C ARG A 78 8.67 17.22 -20.10
N SER A 79 7.41 17.50 -20.44
CA SER A 79 7.01 18.62 -21.29
C SER A 79 6.21 19.63 -20.47
N ALA A 80 6.50 20.92 -20.61
CA ALA A 80 5.73 21.99 -19.99
C ALA A 80 4.44 22.31 -20.77
N GLY A 81 4.35 21.86 -22.03
CA GLY A 81 3.20 22.05 -22.88
C GLY A 81 2.49 20.74 -23.24
N TYR A 82 2.09 20.59 -24.49
CA TYR A 82 1.53 19.33 -24.97
C TYR A 82 2.51 18.17 -24.80
N ALA A 83 2.03 17.07 -24.26
CA ALA A 83 2.77 15.82 -24.09
C ALA A 83 1.93 14.65 -24.60
N LYS A 84 2.57 13.53 -24.94
CA LYS A 84 1.86 12.32 -25.36
C LYS A 84 1.13 11.64 -24.20
N VAL A 85 1.64 11.80 -22.97
CA VAL A 85 1.04 11.30 -21.74
C VAL A 85 0.80 12.48 -20.80
N LEU A 86 -0.45 12.67 -20.36
CA LEU A 86 -0.80 13.65 -19.33
C LEU A 86 -1.22 12.91 -18.06
N ILE A 87 -0.59 13.26 -16.95
CA ILE A 87 -0.85 12.65 -15.64
C ILE A 87 -1.35 13.73 -14.69
N GLY A 88 -2.40 13.43 -13.94
CA GLY A 88 -2.87 14.39 -12.95
C GLY A 88 -3.88 13.86 -11.96
N THR A 89 -3.87 14.52 -10.79
CA THR A 89 -4.82 14.29 -9.71
C THR A 89 -5.91 15.36 -9.73
N ILE A 90 -7.17 14.99 -9.50
CA ILE A 90 -8.28 15.92 -9.34
C ILE A 90 -8.00 16.89 -8.18
N GLY A 91 -8.27 18.17 -8.38
CA GLY A 91 -7.98 19.23 -7.42
C GLY A 91 -6.53 19.73 -7.44
N VAL A 92 -5.64 19.11 -8.24
CA VAL A 92 -4.23 19.50 -8.39
C VAL A 92 -3.92 19.90 -9.83
N ASN A 93 -4.40 19.13 -10.81
CA ASN A 93 -4.16 19.42 -12.21
C ASN A 93 -5.37 20.14 -12.82
N PRO A 94 -5.23 21.44 -13.23
CA PRO A 94 -6.35 22.24 -13.77
C PRO A 94 -7.00 21.64 -15.02
N GLN A 95 -6.24 20.95 -15.87
CA GLN A 95 -6.78 20.32 -17.09
C GLN A 95 -7.65 19.11 -16.72
N ILE A 96 -7.25 18.31 -15.73
CA ILE A 96 -8.08 17.22 -15.20
C ILE A 96 -9.36 17.77 -14.61
N ASP A 97 -9.29 18.84 -13.80
CA ASP A 97 -10.47 19.49 -13.21
C ASP A 97 -11.44 20.01 -14.26
N GLN A 98 -10.91 20.57 -15.35
CA GLN A 98 -11.72 21.04 -16.46
C GLN A 98 -12.46 19.88 -17.15
N TRP A 99 -11.79 18.77 -17.42
CA TRP A 99 -12.41 17.60 -18.05
C TRP A 99 -13.42 16.90 -17.15
N VAL A 100 -13.20 16.89 -15.84
CA VAL A 100 -14.20 16.43 -14.88
C VAL A 100 -15.44 17.31 -14.91
N LYS A 101 -15.29 18.65 -14.90
CA LYS A 101 -16.41 19.61 -15.02
C LYS A 101 -17.19 19.46 -16.33
N GLN A 102 -16.50 19.17 -17.42
CA GLN A 102 -17.11 18.94 -18.75
C GLN A 102 -17.75 17.55 -18.89
N GLY A 103 -17.62 16.67 -17.91
CA GLY A 103 -18.14 15.30 -17.97
C GLY A 103 -17.38 14.39 -18.94
N ILE A 104 -16.14 14.74 -19.31
CA ILE A 104 -15.24 13.91 -20.13
C ILE A 104 -14.62 12.81 -19.26
N LEU A 105 -14.22 13.14 -18.02
CA LEU A 105 -13.77 12.23 -16.99
C LEU A 105 -14.90 12.05 -15.96
N ARG A 106 -15.88 11.22 -16.32
CA ARG A 106 -17.05 10.97 -15.46
C ARG A 106 -16.67 10.04 -14.31
N ASP A 107 -17.42 10.13 -13.21
CA ASP A 107 -17.34 9.21 -12.09
C ASP A 107 -15.95 9.10 -11.44
N LEU A 108 -15.17 10.19 -11.46
CA LEU A 108 -13.88 10.32 -10.79
C LEU A 108 -14.02 11.12 -9.49
N LYS A 109 -14.84 12.17 -9.48
CA LYS A 109 -15.02 13.06 -8.33
C LYS A 109 -15.71 12.34 -7.17
N GLY A 110 -15.13 12.44 -5.97
CA GLY A 110 -15.69 11.85 -4.75
C GLY A 110 -15.44 10.34 -4.61
N LYS A 111 -14.63 9.77 -5.49
CA LYS A 111 -14.16 8.39 -5.40
C LYS A 111 -12.85 8.31 -4.63
N THR A 112 -12.57 7.14 -4.07
CA THR A 112 -11.34 6.84 -3.36
C THR A 112 -10.46 5.92 -4.18
N GLU A 113 -9.19 6.29 -4.37
CA GLU A 113 -8.18 5.48 -5.04
C GLU A 113 -8.58 4.98 -6.44
N LYS A 114 -9.49 5.70 -7.10
CA LYS A 114 -9.91 5.41 -8.48
C LYS A 114 -9.03 6.16 -9.47
N TYR A 115 -8.72 5.51 -10.58
CA TYR A 115 -8.12 6.14 -11.75
C TYR A 115 -8.98 5.95 -13.00
N ILE A 116 -8.78 6.82 -13.97
CA ILE A 116 -9.26 6.68 -15.36
C ILE A 116 -8.07 6.87 -16.27
N ILE A 117 -7.88 5.94 -17.22
CA ILE A 117 -6.94 6.06 -18.34
C ILE A 117 -7.77 6.19 -19.60
N LYS A 118 -7.54 7.27 -20.37
CA LYS A 118 -8.37 7.58 -21.54
C LYS A 118 -7.59 8.37 -22.59
N THR A 119 -7.85 8.11 -23.87
CA THR A 119 -7.37 8.98 -24.94
C THR A 119 -8.24 10.21 -25.06
N ILE A 120 -7.65 11.39 -24.91
CA ILE A 120 -8.32 12.68 -25.07
C ILE A 120 -7.47 13.57 -25.99
N ASN A 121 -8.01 14.01 -27.12
CA ASN A 121 -7.30 14.88 -28.08
C ASN A 121 -5.94 14.33 -28.54
N GLY A 122 -5.82 13.02 -28.76
CA GLY A 122 -4.57 12.35 -29.18
C GLY A 122 -3.52 12.24 -28.09
N GLN A 123 -3.91 12.37 -26.85
CA GLN A 123 -3.09 12.29 -25.63
C GLN A 123 -3.59 11.14 -24.76
N LEU A 124 -2.70 10.32 -24.25
CA LEU A 124 -3.04 9.35 -23.18
C LEU A 124 -3.11 10.09 -21.85
N VAL A 125 -4.30 10.13 -21.27
CA VAL A 125 -4.56 10.83 -20.00
C VAL A 125 -4.69 9.81 -18.89
N ILE A 126 -3.93 9.98 -17.82
CA ILE A 126 -4.04 9.24 -16.55
C ILE A 126 -4.54 10.21 -15.48
N ALA A 127 -5.77 10.02 -15.05
CA ALA A 127 -6.42 10.89 -14.07
C ALA A 127 -6.79 10.11 -12.82
N GLY A 128 -6.37 10.57 -11.66
CA GLY A 128 -6.71 9.97 -10.36
C GLY A 128 -7.72 10.79 -9.57
N SER A 129 -8.60 10.11 -8.82
CA SER A 129 -9.54 10.73 -7.88
C SER A 129 -8.84 11.31 -6.63
N ASP A 130 -7.65 10.79 -6.33
CA ASP A 130 -6.74 11.21 -5.27
C ASP A 130 -5.29 10.80 -5.61
N LYS A 131 -4.36 11.09 -4.68
CA LYS A 131 -2.93 10.79 -4.87
C LYS A 131 -2.66 9.33 -5.24
N ARG A 132 -3.34 8.37 -4.56
CA ARG A 132 -3.14 6.93 -4.80
C ARG A 132 -3.81 6.45 -6.08
N GLY A 133 -5.00 6.95 -6.38
CA GLY A 133 -5.64 6.67 -7.67
C GLY A 133 -4.74 7.05 -8.84
N THR A 134 -4.10 8.23 -8.79
CA THR A 134 -3.12 8.65 -9.82
C THR A 134 -1.94 7.69 -9.90
N VAL A 135 -1.36 7.30 -8.76
CA VAL A 135 -0.25 6.33 -8.69
C VAL A 135 -0.63 4.98 -9.29
N TYR A 136 -1.83 4.49 -8.99
CA TYR A 136 -2.31 3.20 -9.54
C TYR A 136 -2.51 3.27 -11.06
N GLY A 137 -3.03 4.39 -11.59
CA GLY A 137 -3.12 4.58 -13.03
C GLY A 137 -1.76 4.62 -13.72
N ILE A 138 -0.75 5.22 -13.08
CA ILE A 138 0.63 5.23 -13.57
C ILE A 138 1.20 3.80 -13.60
N TYR A 139 1.08 3.04 -12.52
CA TYR A 139 1.58 1.67 -12.47
C TYR A 139 0.73 0.69 -13.31
N GLU A 140 -0.53 1.02 -13.60
CA GLU A 140 -1.29 0.28 -14.59
C GLU A 140 -0.70 0.45 -15.99
N LEU A 141 -0.31 1.66 -16.39
CA LEU A 141 0.41 1.87 -17.64
C LEU A 141 1.75 1.10 -17.64
N SER A 142 2.51 1.16 -16.53
CA SER A 142 3.76 0.38 -16.39
C SER A 142 3.53 -1.12 -16.63
N ARG A 143 2.48 -1.69 -16.05
CA ARG A 143 2.11 -3.10 -16.23
C ARG A 143 1.74 -3.41 -17.68
N GLN A 144 0.96 -2.55 -18.30
CA GLN A 144 0.46 -2.72 -19.67
C GLN A 144 1.57 -2.60 -20.72
N ILE A 145 2.61 -1.79 -20.47
CA ILE A 145 3.78 -1.75 -21.36
C ILE A 145 4.75 -2.90 -21.13
N GLY A 146 4.45 -3.84 -20.22
CA GLY A 146 5.20 -5.08 -20.04
C GLY A 146 6.13 -5.12 -18.81
N VAL A 147 6.03 -4.15 -17.88
CA VAL A 147 6.83 -4.19 -16.64
C VAL A 147 6.04 -4.85 -15.52
N SER A 148 6.46 -6.06 -15.15
CA SER A 148 5.85 -6.81 -14.05
C SER A 148 6.01 -6.07 -12.71
N PRO A 149 5.01 -6.06 -11.81
CA PRO A 149 5.20 -5.63 -10.43
C PRO A 149 6.35 -6.34 -9.71
N TRP A 150 6.67 -7.56 -10.14
CA TRP A 150 7.69 -8.43 -9.55
C TRP A 150 9.08 -8.31 -10.20
N TYR A 151 9.28 -7.31 -11.09
CA TYR A 151 10.54 -7.16 -11.84
C TYR A 151 11.77 -7.14 -10.92
N TYR A 152 11.68 -6.52 -9.75
CA TYR A 152 12.76 -6.41 -8.78
C TYR A 152 12.84 -7.62 -7.84
N TRP A 153 11.69 -8.10 -7.34
CA TRP A 153 11.64 -9.11 -6.27
C TRP A 153 11.74 -10.55 -6.79
N ALA A 154 11.38 -10.79 -8.03
CA ALA A 154 11.39 -12.12 -8.64
C ALA A 154 12.17 -12.15 -9.96
N ASP A 155 13.02 -11.17 -10.20
CA ASP A 155 13.89 -11.07 -11.39
C ASP A 155 13.15 -11.24 -12.72
N VAL A 156 11.89 -10.77 -12.77
CA VAL A 156 11.08 -10.84 -14.00
C VAL A 156 11.66 -9.88 -15.03
N SER A 157 12.25 -10.42 -16.08
CA SER A 157 12.86 -9.63 -17.14
C SER A 157 11.82 -8.82 -17.91
N VAL A 158 12.20 -7.60 -18.30
CA VAL A 158 11.39 -6.72 -19.15
C VAL A 158 11.69 -7.03 -20.61
N GLU A 159 10.66 -7.35 -21.39
CA GLU A 159 10.78 -7.53 -22.82
C GLU A 159 10.87 -6.17 -23.52
N LYS A 160 11.79 -6.05 -24.51
CA LYS A 160 11.95 -4.82 -25.27
C LYS A 160 11.03 -4.77 -26.48
N HIS A 161 10.37 -3.65 -26.64
CA HIS A 161 9.47 -3.37 -27.75
C HIS A 161 9.88 -2.07 -28.44
N ALA A 162 9.99 -2.11 -29.77
CA ALA A 162 10.31 -0.92 -30.57
C ALA A 162 9.12 0.02 -30.72
N GLU A 163 7.91 -0.50 -30.62
CA GLU A 163 6.67 0.23 -30.86
C GLU A 163 5.62 -0.10 -29.78
N LEU A 164 4.87 0.91 -29.41
CA LEU A 164 3.70 0.80 -28.52
C LEU A 164 2.49 1.45 -29.17
N PHE A 165 1.34 0.82 -29.08
CA PHE A 165 0.09 1.33 -29.58
C PHE A 165 -0.95 1.37 -28.46
N ILE A 166 -1.73 2.45 -28.42
CA ILE A 166 -2.82 2.65 -27.44
C ILE A 166 -4.13 2.38 -28.14
N ARG A 167 -4.93 1.49 -27.57
CA ARG A 167 -6.33 1.26 -27.96
C ARG A 167 -7.20 2.39 -27.41
N GLU A 168 -8.00 3.01 -28.26
CA GLU A 168 -8.94 4.04 -27.83
C GLU A 168 -10.00 3.43 -26.91
N GLY A 169 -10.32 4.15 -25.83
CA GLY A 169 -11.28 3.71 -24.82
C GLY A 169 -11.12 4.43 -23.50
N GLU A 170 -11.85 3.98 -22.51
CA GLU A 170 -11.76 4.40 -21.13
C GLU A 170 -11.50 3.16 -20.26
N TYR A 171 -10.43 3.19 -19.50
CA TYR A 171 -9.93 2.06 -18.71
C TYR A 171 -9.82 2.43 -17.24
N THR A 172 -10.33 1.59 -16.37
CA THR A 172 -10.35 1.79 -14.93
C THR A 172 -10.62 0.47 -14.22
N ASP A 173 -10.02 0.26 -13.03
CA ASP A 173 -10.42 -0.84 -12.14
C ASP A 173 -11.61 -0.45 -11.23
N GLY A 174 -12.04 0.81 -11.32
CA GLY A 174 -13.05 1.33 -10.42
C GLY A 174 -12.48 1.77 -9.07
N GLU A 175 -13.37 1.96 -8.11
CA GLU A 175 -13.02 2.23 -6.72
C GLU A 175 -12.77 0.90 -6.00
N PRO A 176 -11.66 0.73 -5.25
CA PRO A 176 -11.38 -0.53 -4.56
C PRO A 176 -12.48 -0.89 -3.56
N ALA A 177 -12.96 -2.13 -3.61
CA ALA A 177 -13.97 -2.63 -2.67
C ALA A 177 -13.45 -2.76 -1.23
N VAL A 178 -12.14 -2.97 -1.06
CA VAL A 178 -11.46 -3.06 0.23
C VAL A 178 -10.57 -1.84 0.41
N ARG A 179 -10.81 -1.08 1.48
CA ARG A 179 -10.12 0.20 1.73
C ARG A 179 -8.63 0.03 2.00
N TYR A 180 -8.24 -0.93 2.83
CA TYR A 180 -6.85 -1.17 3.21
C TYR A 180 -6.37 -2.49 2.66
N ARG A 181 -5.32 -2.46 1.86
CA ARG A 181 -4.75 -3.61 1.14
C ARG A 181 -3.24 -3.56 1.28
N GLY A 182 -2.66 -4.57 1.89
CA GLY A 182 -1.24 -4.50 2.17
C GLY A 182 -0.61 -5.81 2.54
N LEU A 183 0.60 -5.70 3.04
CA LEU A 183 1.45 -6.80 3.44
C LEU A 183 1.82 -6.68 4.92
N PHE A 184 2.13 -7.79 5.53
CA PHE A 184 2.85 -7.89 6.77
C PHE A 184 4.23 -8.53 6.50
N LEU A 185 5.30 -7.78 6.73
CA LEU A 185 6.65 -8.33 6.68
C LEU A 185 6.97 -8.92 8.05
N ASN A 186 6.94 -10.24 8.11
CA ASN A 186 7.51 -10.93 9.25
C ASN A 186 9.00 -11.15 8.95
N ASP A 187 9.87 -10.51 9.71
CA ASP A 187 11.32 -10.54 9.49
C ASP A 187 11.95 -11.81 10.06
N GLU A 188 11.47 -12.93 9.63
CA GLU A 188 12.02 -14.22 10.01
C GLU A 188 13.52 -14.27 9.69
N ALA A 189 14.34 -14.16 10.73
CA ALA A 189 15.77 -14.40 10.62
C ALA A 189 16.02 -15.90 10.39
N PRO A 190 17.03 -16.31 9.59
CA PRO A 190 18.04 -15.45 8.97
C PRO A 190 17.72 -14.99 7.53
N CYS A 191 16.61 -15.38 6.92
CA CYS A 191 16.37 -15.19 5.50
C CYS A 191 16.36 -13.71 5.10
N LEU A 192 15.34 -12.95 5.53
CA LEU A 192 15.17 -11.56 5.12
C LEU A 192 16.32 -10.68 5.65
N THR A 193 16.69 -10.84 6.92
CA THR A 193 17.77 -10.06 7.53
C THR A 193 19.10 -10.25 6.80
N THR A 194 19.46 -11.47 6.43
CA THR A 194 20.70 -11.76 5.68
C THR A 194 20.64 -11.17 4.27
N TRP A 195 19.52 -11.29 3.60
CA TRP A 195 19.34 -10.72 2.26
C TRP A 195 19.43 -9.18 2.30
N VAL A 196 18.76 -8.53 3.25
CA VAL A 196 18.82 -7.07 3.43
C VAL A 196 20.26 -6.62 3.69
N LYS A 197 20.99 -7.30 4.57
CA LYS A 197 22.40 -7.00 4.85
C LYS A 197 23.27 -7.10 3.61
N ASN A 198 23.11 -8.16 2.85
CA ASN A 198 23.92 -8.40 1.65
C ASN A 198 23.60 -7.42 0.53
N THR A 199 22.35 -6.96 0.43
CA THR A 199 21.88 -6.07 -0.64
C THR A 199 22.07 -4.59 -0.31
N PHE A 200 21.80 -4.18 0.94
CA PHE A 200 21.77 -2.77 1.36
C PHE A 200 22.89 -2.43 2.37
N GLY A 201 23.67 -3.40 2.82
CA GLY A 201 24.81 -3.16 3.72
C GLY A 201 24.43 -2.95 5.19
N THR A 202 23.15 -3.01 5.56
CA THR A 202 22.65 -2.84 6.93
C THR A 202 22.03 -4.12 7.45
N ASN A 203 22.00 -4.28 8.79
CA ASN A 203 21.35 -5.44 9.42
C ASN A 203 19.83 -5.24 9.61
N TYR A 204 19.31 -4.06 9.31
CA TYR A 204 17.92 -3.66 9.49
C TYR A 204 17.36 -3.09 8.18
N GLY A 205 16.04 -3.04 8.08
CA GLY A 205 15.35 -2.43 6.96
C GLY A 205 15.41 -0.91 7.05
N GLY A 206 16.37 -0.31 6.34
CA GLY A 206 16.41 1.13 6.12
C GLY A 206 15.46 1.57 5.00
N HIS A 207 15.36 2.90 4.79
CA HIS A 207 14.45 3.48 3.80
C HIS A 207 14.71 2.98 2.37
N ASP A 208 15.96 2.68 1.99
CA ASP A 208 16.29 2.14 0.66
C ASP A 208 15.66 0.75 0.43
N PHE A 209 15.62 -0.10 1.46
CA PHE A 209 14.94 -1.38 1.43
C PHE A 209 13.42 -1.19 1.36
N TYR A 210 12.88 -0.37 2.27
CA TYR A 210 11.44 -0.14 2.32
C TYR A 210 10.90 0.57 1.08
N GLU A 211 11.69 1.42 0.41
CA GLU A 211 11.29 2.02 -0.87
C GLU A 211 10.95 0.94 -1.91
N LYS A 212 11.72 -0.16 -1.96
CA LYS A 212 11.43 -1.29 -2.86
C LYS A 212 10.17 -2.06 -2.45
N VAL A 213 9.93 -2.19 -1.14
CA VAL A 213 8.70 -2.81 -0.62
C VAL A 213 7.48 -1.93 -0.93
N PHE A 214 7.58 -0.63 -0.71
CA PHE A 214 6.50 0.32 -1.00
C PHE A 214 6.17 0.37 -2.49
N GLU A 215 7.18 0.37 -3.35
CA GLU A 215 6.99 0.29 -4.80
C GLU A 215 6.21 -0.97 -5.20
N LEU A 216 6.57 -2.14 -4.67
CA LEU A 216 5.84 -3.39 -4.93
C LEU A 216 4.38 -3.29 -4.50
N ILE A 217 4.12 -2.80 -3.29
CA ILE A 217 2.75 -2.62 -2.77
C ILE A 217 1.93 -1.75 -3.72
N LEU A 218 2.47 -0.61 -4.15
CA LEU A 218 1.79 0.33 -5.03
C LEU A 218 1.58 -0.23 -6.44
N ARG A 219 2.55 -0.95 -6.99
CA ARG A 219 2.42 -1.65 -8.29
C ARG A 219 1.35 -2.75 -8.25
N LEU A 220 1.14 -3.36 -7.09
CA LEU A 220 0.06 -4.32 -6.81
C LEU A 220 -1.27 -3.64 -6.40
N LYS A 221 -1.34 -2.30 -6.48
CA LYS A 221 -2.50 -1.48 -6.08
C LYS A 221 -2.89 -1.66 -4.60
N GLY A 222 -1.91 -1.98 -3.77
CA GLY A 222 -1.98 -1.93 -2.32
C GLY A 222 -1.66 -0.53 -1.78
N ASN A 223 -1.90 -0.32 -0.48
CA ASN A 223 -1.73 0.98 0.16
C ASN A 223 -1.21 0.91 1.59
N TYR A 224 -0.89 -0.29 2.12
CA TYR A 224 -0.67 -0.50 3.53
C TYR A 224 0.47 -1.47 3.83
N LEU A 225 1.26 -1.20 4.88
CA LEU A 225 2.32 -2.08 5.35
C LEU A 225 2.34 -2.19 6.87
N TRP A 226 2.45 -3.42 7.40
CA TRP A 226 3.06 -3.70 8.68
C TRP A 226 4.53 -4.06 8.44
N PRO A 227 5.48 -3.26 8.97
CA PRO A 227 6.90 -3.50 8.74
C PRO A 227 7.41 -4.69 9.54
N ALA A 228 8.63 -5.09 9.23
CA ALA A 228 9.38 -6.07 10.01
C ALA A 228 9.52 -5.65 11.48
N MET A 229 9.43 -6.60 12.43
CA MET A 229 9.33 -6.29 13.86
C MET A 229 10.37 -6.97 14.75
N TRP A 230 10.64 -8.25 14.61
CA TRP A 230 11.56 -8.98 15.48
C TRP A 230 13.00 -8.44 15.40
N GLY A 231 13.51 -7.93 16.49
CA GLY A 231 14.84 -7.33 16.51
C GLY A 231 14.95 -5.94 15.85
N TRP A 232 13.91 -5.48 15.16
CA TRP A 232 13.88 -4.29 14.33
C TRP A 232 12.92 -3.25 14.89
N ALA A 233 13.22 -1.99 14.62
CA ALA A 233 12.37 -0.86 14.99
C ALA A 233 12.24 0.09 13.80
N PHE A 234 11.27 -0.15 12.94
CA PHE A 234 11.04 0.60 11.70
C PHE A 234 11.19 2.10 11.86
N TYR A 235 10.61 2.66 12.92
CA TYR A 235 10.64 4.10 13.17
C TYR A 235 11.92 4.61 13.82
N ALA A 236 12.66 3.76 14.54
CA ALA A 236 13.84 4.16 15.31
C ALA A 236 15.16 3.77 14.64
N ASP A 237 15.20 2.70 13.87
CA ASP A 237 16.40 2.23 13.18
C ASP A 237 16.77 3.14 12.01
N ASP A 238 15.76 3.70 11.31
CA ASP A 238 15.95 4.69 10.28
C ASP A 238 14.80 5.71 10.26
N PRO A 239 15.03 6.97 10.71
CA PRO A 239 14.00 8.01 10.72
C PRO A 239 13.46 8.39 9.33
N GLU A 240 14.16 8.04 8.24
CA GLU A 240 13.70 8.27 6.88
C GLU A 240 12.64 7.24 6.43
N ASN A 241 12.48 6.11 7.14
CA ASN A 241 11.49 5.10 6.80
C ASN A 241 10.07 5.66 6.73
N LEU A 242 9.62 6.38 7.77
CA LEU A 242 8.28 6.97 7.80
C LEU A 242 8.11 8.07 6.74
N LYS A 243 9.12 8.91 6.55
CA LYS A 243 9.09 9.96 5.53
C LYS A 243 9.00 9.38 4.13
N THR A 244 9.72 8.28 3.88
CA THR A 244 9.67 7.58 2.60
C THR A 244 8.31 6.94 2.36
N ALA A 245 7.71 6.33 3.38
CA ALA A 245 6.35 5.77 3.29
C ALA A 245 5.33 6.85 2.93
N ASP A 246 5.31 7.98 3.65
CA ASP A 246 4.41 9.10 3.39
C ASP A 246 4.65 9.73 2.01
N ALA A 247 5.93 9.96 1.65
CA ALA A 247 6.31 10.49 0.35
C ALA A 247 5.93 9.57 -0.83
N MET A 248 5.83 8.28 -0.61
CA MET A 248 5.34 7.30 -1.59
C MET A 248 3.82 7.06 -1.50
N GLY A 249 3.15 7.56 -0.47
CA GLY A 249 1.71 7.42 -0.28
C GLY A 249 1.30 6.06 0.30
N VAL A 250 2.21 5.33 0.93
CA VAL A 250 1.92 4.08 1.65
C VAL A 250 1.59 4.39 3.11
N MET A 251 0.48 3.84 3.58
CA MET A 251 0.06 3.93 4.98
C MET A 251 0.81 2.89 5.81
N MET A 252 1.31 3.31 6.95
CA MET A 252 1.98 2.43 7.88
C MET A 252 1.03 2.00 9.00
N GLY A 253 1.26 0.82 9.52
CA GLY A 253 0.72 0.33 10.76
C GLY A 253 1.78 -0.43 11.51
N THR A 254 1.43 -0.93 12.67
CA THR A 254 2.31 -1.79 13.48
C THR A 254 1.58 -3.07 13.84
N SER A 255 2.33 -4.14 14.10
CA SER A 255 1.77 -5.45 14.33
C SER A 255 1.06 -5.59 15.69
N HIS A 256 0.58 -6.76 15.97
CA HIS A 256 -0.29 -7.11 17.10
C HIS A 256 0.28 -6.85 18.50
N HIS A 257 1.59 -6.74 18.68
CA HIS A 257 2.21 -6.40 19.98
C HIS A 257 2.98 -5.06 19.95
N GLU A 258 2.69 -4.22 18.99
CA GLU A 258 3.32 -2.92 18.77
C GLU A 258 2.29 -1.78 18.79
N PRO A 259 1.65 -1.48 19.91
CA PRO A 259 0.60 -0.48 19.96
C PRO A 259 1.11 0.94 19.80
N MET A 260 0.22 1.83 19.33
CA MET A 260 0.39 3.27 19.30
C MET A 260 1.57 3.74 18.44
N ALA A 261 1.74 3.11 17.26
CA ALA A 261 2.80 3.40 16.31
C ALA A 261 4.21 3.34 16.94
N ARG A 262 4.40 2.39 17.86
CA ARG A 262 5.70 2.11 18.51
C ARG A 262 6.15 0.71 18.15
N ASN A 263 7.42 0.56 17.84
CA ASN A 263 7.96 -0.78 17.68
C ASN A 263 8.35 -1.35 19.06
N HIS A 264 8.08 -2.62 19.28
CA HIS A 264 8.41 -3.29 20.54
C HIS A 264 9.90 -3.18 20.86
N GLN A 265 10.76 -3.21 19.85
CA GLN A 265 12.20 -3.07 20.03
C GLN A 265 12.63 -1.71 20.56
N GLU A 266 11.88 -0.65 20.34
CA GLU A 266 12.16 0.65 20.96
C GLU A 266 12.05 0.57 22.49
N TYR A 267 11.05 -0.15 22.98
CA TYR A 267 10.90 -0.43 24.41
C TYR A 267 11.97 -1.43 24.90
N ALA A 268 12.16 -2.54 24.19
CA ALA A 268 13.04 -3.61 24.60
C ALA A 268 14.51 -3.18 24.74
N ARG A 269 14.95 -2.24 23.89
CA ARG A 269 16.34 -1.71 23.92
C ARG A 269 16.58 -0.74 25.07
N ASP A 270 15.55 -0.14 25.64
CA ASP A 270 15.66 0.80 26.78
C ASP A 270 14.67 0.49 27.91
N ARG A 271 14.60 -0.78 28.31
CA ARG A 271 13.74 -1.22 29.43
C ARG A 271 14.01 -0.50 30.75
N LYS A 272 15.24 -0.04 30.98
CA LYS A 272 15.59 0.72 32.20
C LYS A 272 14.96 2.11 32.18
N GLY A 273 14.93 2.76 31.03
CA GLY A 273 14.32 4.08 30.87
C GLY A 273 12.78 4.05 30.89
N TRP A 274 12.19 3.00 30.32
CA TRP A 274 10.74 2.86 30.24
C TRP A 274 10.09 2.14 31.41
N GLY A 275 10.85 1.31 32.15
CA GLY A 275 10.34 0.52 33.28
C GLY A 275 9.67 -0.78 32.86
N ALA A 276 8.74 -1.31 33.66
CA ALA A 276 8.05 -2.56 33.36
C ALA A 276 7.00 -2.41 32.26
N TRP A 277 6.90 -3.40 31.36
CA TRP A 277 5.80 -3.50 30.40
C TRP A 277 4.54 -4.03 31.10
N ASN A 278 4.04 -3.25 32.04
CA ASN A 278 2.86 -3.57 32.84
C ASN A 278 2.07 -2.30 33.12
N TYR A 279 0.92 -2.20 32.50
CA TYR A 279 0.13 -0.98 32.57
C TYR A 279 -0.45 -0.67 33.97
N SER A 280 -0.70 -1.71 34.79
CA SER A 280 -1.18 -1.53 36.15
C SER A 280 -0.15 -0.88 37.08
N THR A 281 1.15 -1.08 36.83
CA THR A 281 2.24 -0.59 37.69
C THR A 281 3.10 0.49 37.06
N ASN A 282 2.99 0.70 35.72
CA ASN A 282 3.86 1.61 34.98
C ASN A 282 3.09 2.47 33.94
N LYS A 283 1.85 2.80 34.28
CA LYS A 283 0.92 3.54 33.38
C LYS A 283 1.52 4.84 32.81
N GLU A 284 2.14 5.67 33.66
CA GLU A 284 2.63 6.99 33.27
C GLU A 284 3.73 6.91 32.19
N ASN A 285 4.69 6.01 32.35
CA ASN A 285 5.76 5.82 31.36
C ASN A 285 5.21 5.20 30.06
N LEU A 286 4.27 4.25 30.17
CA LEU A 286 3.65 3.66 28.97
C LEU A 286 2.77 4.66 28.24
N ASP A 287 2.01 5.52 28.93
CA ASP A 287 1.26 6.62 28.31
C ASP A 287 2.21 7.60 27.59
N ARG A 288 3.38 7.91 28.17
CA ARG A 288 4.41 8.71 27.51
C ARG A 288 4.96 8.01 26.29
N PHE A 289 5.31 6.73 26.39
CA PHE A 289 5.80 5.91 25.28
C PHE A 289 4.79 5.89 24.12
N PHE A 290 3.53 5.67 24.40
CA PHE A 290 2.45 5.69 23.41
C PHE A 290 2.26 7.07 22.78
N ARG A 291 2.33 8.13 23.59
CA ARG A 291 2.19 9.51 23.09
C ARG A 291 3.26 9.86 22.08
N GLU A 292 4.52 9.54 22.35
CA GLU A 292 5.63 9.82 21.43
C GLU A 292 5.44 9.11 20.07
N GLY A 293 4.87 7.90 20.06
CA GLY A 293 4.54 7.21 18.82
C GLY A 293 3.49 7.95 17.98
N ILE A 294 2.41 8.44 18.62
CA ILE A 294 1.38 9.20 17.92
C ILE A 294 1.90 10.57 17.46
N GLU A 295 2.78 11.21 18.22
CA GLU A 295 3.38 12.49 17.83
C GLU A 295 4.19 12.39 16.55
N ARG A 296 4.97 11.31 16.35
CA ARG A 296 5.77 11.14 15.13
C ARG A 296 4.95 10.80 13.88
N MET A 297 3.80 10.12 14.03
CA MET A 297 2.93 9.83 12.89
C MET A 297 1.93 10.96 12.56
N LYS A 298 1.98 12.07 13.31
CA LYS A 298 1.05 13.17 13.12
C LYS A 298 1.16 13.76 11.72
N GLY A 299 0.03 13.77 11.02
CA GLY A 299 -0.06 14.30 9.64
C GLY A 299 0.02 13.23 8.55
N THR A 300 0.30 11.98 8.90
CA THR A 300 0.23 10.85 7.96
C THR A 300 -1.19 10.27 7.87
N ASP A 301 -1.41 9.36 6.91
CA ASP A 301 -2.66 8.61 6.75
C ASP A 301 -2.63 7.26 7.50
N ASP A 302 -1.68 7.06 8.42
CA ASP A 302 -1.35 5.79 9.04
C ASP A 302 -2.48 5.21 9.91
N ILE A 303 -2.41 3.90 10.14
CA ILE A 303 -3.37 3.15 10.96
C ILE A 303 -2.72 2.83 12.30
N VAL A 304 -3.38 3.20 13.39
CA VAL A 304 -2.88 2.97 14.75
C VAL A 304 -3.34 1.62 15.26
N THR A 305 -2.39 0.76 15.62
CA THR A 305 -2.68 -0.44 16.41
C THR A 305 -3.00 -0.02 17.84
N ILE A 306 -4.14 -0.43 18.36
CA ILE A 306 -4.60 -0.18 19.73
C ILE A 306 -4.66 -1.47 20.55
N GLY A 307 -4.82 -1.35 21.85
CA GLY A 307 -4.75 -2.45 22.80
C GLY A 307 -3.35 -2.63 23.33
N MET A 308 -3.13 -3.72 24.04
CA MET A 308 -1.83 -4.10 24.59
C MET A 308 -1.82 -5.60 24.81
N ARG A 309 -0.68 -6.22 24.58
CA ARG A 309 -0.36 -7.60 24.97
C ARG A 309 0.72 -7.58 26.06
N GLY A 310 1.21 -8.73 26.46
CA GLY A 310 2.37 -8.88 27.34
C GLY A 310 3.66 -8.37 26.68
N ASP A 311 4.76 -8.59 27.36
CA ASP A 311 6.07 -8.16 26.89
C ASP A 311 6.56 -9.09 25.76
N GLY A 312 6.40 -8.65 24.55
CA GLY A 312 6.63 -9.46 23.35
C GLY A 312 5.35 -10.18 22.89
N ASP A 313 5.48 -11.41 22.40
CA ASP A 313 4.38 -12.23 21.89
C ASP A 313 3.69 -13.07 22.98
N GLU A 314 3.35 -12.44 24.12
CA GLU A 314 2.80 -13.09 25.31
C GLU A 314 1.52 -12.41 25.78
N ALA A 315 0.76 -13.11 26.64
CA ALA A 315 -0.40 -12.53 27.32
C ALA A 315 0.03 -11.50 28.39
N MET A 316 -0.80 -10.48 28.63
CA MET A 316 -0.56 -9.47 29.68
C MET A 316 -0.50 -10.07 31.09
N GLY A 317 -1.11 -11.23 31.31
CA GLY A 317 -1.17 -11.91 32.61
C GLY A 317 -1.83 -13.29 32.51
N ASN A 318 -2.04 -13.91 33.66
CA ASN A 318 -2.58 -15.28 33.74
C ASN A 318 -4.13 -15.34 33.61
N SER A 319 -4.81 -14.20 33.48
CA SER A 319 -6.26 -14.11 33.35
C SER A 319 -6.65 -13.01 32.35
N THR A 320 -7.82 -13.15 31.75
CA THR A 320 -8.43 -12.15 30.85
C THR A 320 -8.98 -10.98 31.67
N ASP A 321 -8.14 -9.95 31.90
CA ASP A 321 -8.56 -8.72 32.60
C ASP A 321 -9.14 -7.71 31.60
N THR A 322 -10.44 -7.84 31.35
CA THR A 322 -11.18 -6.99 30.41
C THR A 322 -11.18 -5.52 30.82
N LYS A 323 -11.30 -5.22 32.13
CA LYS A 323 -11.31 -3.85 32.65
C LYS A 323 -9.97 -3.15 32.47
N LEU A 324 -8.87 -3.87 32.65
CA LEU A 324 -7.54 -3.33 32.39
C LEU A 324 -7.39 -3.00 30.91
N LEU A 325 -7.78 -3.90 30.01
CA LEU A 325 -7.68 -3.66 28.58
C LEU A 325 -8.58 -2.51 28.11
N GLU A 326 -9.81 -2.40 28.61
CA GLU A 326 -10.70 -1.25 28.36
C GLU A 326 -10.04 0.06 28.79
N THR A 327 -9.47 0.11 29.99
CA THR A 327 -8.75 1.28 30.52
C THR A 327 -7.56 1.65 29.62
N ILE A 328 -6.81 0.68 29.13
CA ILE A 328 -5.69 0.90 28.20
C ILE A 328 -6.22 1.53 26.90
N ILE A 329 -7.23 0.94 26.28
CA ILE A 329 -7.80 1.42 25.01
C ILE A 329 -8.37 2.84 25.16
N GLU A 330 -9.09 3.12 26.23
CA GLU A 330 -9.61 4.46 26.53
C GLU A 330 -8.50 5.50 26.64
N ASN A 331 -7.42 5.19 27.35
CA ASN A 331 -6.26 6.08 27.46
C ASN A 331 -5.53 6.25 26.13
N GLN A 332 -5.35 5.20 25.34
CA GLN A 332 -4.78 5.27 24.01
C GLN A 332 -5.60 6.18 23.10
N ARG A 333 -6.93 6.03 23.09
CA ARG A 333 -7.85 6.89 22.32
C ARG A 333 -7.84 8.33 22.80
N ARG A 334 -7.68 8.57 24.11
CA ARG A 334 -7.48 9.91 24.66
C ARG A 334 -6.18 10.53 24.15
N ILE A 335 -5.07 9.78 24.18
CA ILE A 335 -3.77 10.23 23.63
C ILE A 335 -3.89 10.57 22.14
N ILE A 336 -4.52 9.71 21.34
CA ILE A 336 -4.76 9.96 19.91
C ILE A 336 -5.48 11.31 19.74
N LYS A 337 -6.59 11.53 20.45
CA LYS A 337 -7.36 12.77 20.40
C LYS A 337 -6.52 13.99 20.81
N GLU A 338 -5.76 13.89 21.87
CA GLU A 338 -4.95 14.99 22.40
C GLU A 338 -3.83 15.40 21.43
N VAL A 339 -3.16 14.42 20.81
CA VAL A 339 -2.05 14.66 19.89
C VAL A 339 -2.55 15.11 18.52
N THR A 340 -3.52 14.41 17.94
CA THR A 340 -4.02 14.72 16.59
C THR A 340 -4.93 15.94 16.54
N LYS A 341 -5.46 16.39 17.70
CA LYS A 341 -6.46 17.46 17.83
C LYS A 341 -7.79 17.16 17.11
N ARG A 342 -8.06 15.90 16.86
CA ARG A 342 -9.29 15.38 16.21
C ARG A 342 -9.93 14.30 17.08
N PRO A 343 -11.25 14.04 16.95
CA PRO A 343 -11.87 12.89 17.59
C PRO A 343 -11.11 11.60 17.26
N ALA A 344 -10.84 10.75 18.25
CA ALA A 344 -10.05 9.53 18.04
C ALA A 344 -10.64 8.61 16.95
N LYS A 345 -11.97 8.60 16.78
CA LYS A 345 -12.68 7.83 15.74
C LYS A 345 -12.33 8.25 14.30
N GLU A 346 -11.77 9.44 14.10
CA GLU A 346 -11.33 9.93 12.78
C GLU A 346 -9.93 9.47 12.41
N THR A 347 -9.16 8.97 13.37
CA THR A 347 -7.88 8.29 13.12
C THR A 347 -8.18 6.81 12.91
N PRO A 348 -7.77 6.20 11.79
CA PRO A 348 -7.92 4.78 11.57
C PRO A 348 -7.25 3.97 12.68
N GLN A 349 -7.94 3.01 13.23
CA GLN A 349 -7.47 2.17 14.32
C GLN A 349 -7.70 0.71 14.00
N ILE A 350 -6.81 -0.15 14.43
CA ILE A 350 -6.92 -1.60 14.32
C ILE A 350 -6.62 -2.25 15.67
N TRP A 351 -7.36 -3.27 16.01
CA TRP A 351 -7.08 -4.16 17.12
C TRP A 351 -6.89 -5.57 16.57
N ALA A 352 -5.69 -6.12 16.71
CA ALA A 352 -5.35 -7.42 16.18
C ALA A 352 -5.83 -8.53 17.13
N LEU A 353 -6.81 -9.32 16.68
CA LEU A 353 -7.32 -10.48 17.41
C LEU A 353 -6.42 -11.68 17.15
N TYR A 354 -5.33 -11.79 17.91
CA TYR A 354 -4.34 -12.84 17.76
C TYR A 354 -4.10 -13.56 19.11
N LYS A 355 -4.06 -14.89 19.11
CA LYS A 355 -3.90 -15.74 20.29
C LYS A 355 -4.89 -15.35 21.42
N GLU A 356 -4.38 -15.11 22.62
CA GLU A 356 -5.17 -14.75 23.81
C GLU A 356 -6.02 -13.48 23.65
N VAL A 357 -5.72 -12.64 22.67
CA VAL A 357 -6.55 -11.43 22.41
C VAL A 357 -7.97 -11.82 21.96
N GLN A 358 -8.14 -13.00 21.38
CA GLN A 358 -9.46 -13.54 21.07
C GLN A 358 -10.32 -13.72 22.34
N ASP A 359 -9.71 -14.17 23.44
CA ASP A 359 -10.42 -14.36 24.71
C ASP A 359 -11.00 -13.05 25.27
N TYR A 360 -10.29 -11.93 25.09
CA TYR A 360 -10.80 -10.60 25.44
C TYR A 360 -11.98 -10.19 24.57
N TYR A 361 -11.92 -10.47 23.27
CA TYR A 361 -13.03 -10.21 22.36
C TYR A 361 -14.26 -11.05 22.72
N ASP A 362 -14.08 -12.35 22.97
CA ASP A 362 -15.15 -13.25 23.35
C ASP A 362 -15.76 -12.89 24.72
N ALA A 363 -14.98 -12.26 25.62
CA ALA A 363 -15.44 -11.69 26.87
C ALA A 363 -16.13 -10.32 26.73
N GLY A 364 -16.29 -9.79 25.50
CA GLY A 364 -17.11 -8.62 25.19
C GLY A 364 -16.36 -7.30 25.03
N VAL A 365 -15.03 -7.25 25.10
CA VAL A 365 -14.26 -5.99 24.94
C VAL A 365 -14.44 -5.35 23.55
N GLY A 366 -14.73 -6.13 22.55
CA GLY A 366 -14.89 -5.63 21.16
C GLY A 366 -16.20 -4.90 20.86
N THR A 367 -17.07 -4.69 21.85
CA THR A 367 -18.37 -4.03 21.69
C THR A 367 -18.36 -2.54 22.05
N LEU A 368 -17.20 -1.96 22.29
CA LEU A 368 -17.00 -0.54 22.67
C LEU A 368 -17.04 0.43 21.48
#